data_06b6daf2c999edb51b2d30b18581e4a5
#
_entry.id   06b6daf2c999edb51b2d30b18581e4a5
#
_cell.length_a   1.000
_cell.length_b   1.000
_cell.length_c   1.000
_cell.angle_alpha   90.00
_cell.angle_beta   90.00
_cell.angle_gamma   90.00
#
_symmetry.space_group_name_H-M   'P 1'
#
loop_
_entity.id
_entity.type
_entity.pdbx_description
1 polymer ?
#
loop_
_entity_poly.entity_id
_entity_poly.type
_entity_poly.pdbx_seq_one_letter_code
_entity_poly.pdbx_strand_id
1 'polypeptide(L)'
;MIQAADPSVHDAYKRLNPHDSPAGTATQQRIFHDTIKPFLKANANIPKTSFCNVDESVIDLSCVGSNTSHHRQYPLPFEARPIIDAQIQKWLDDGVIVPAPVNTQWNSPLTLADKKDANGNKVGKRLCLDPRHINKFLEDGRYPLPTINEIFHALGGSTVFTTLDLTNAFHRFKIRPQDRPITTFTYNNRQYMFRGCPFGLKPISSKFQRVMHIIFKDMPFVRTFVDDIVVFSPDIETHTKHVQQAISALRRANLILNPAKCRFAQKAVYLLGFCISDQGKSLDTRKVSNAIEWPLPRTGKDIQRFMGVVTYFREHVQRMSHHSAPIDALRNAG
;
A
#
# COMPACT_ATOMS: atom_id res chain seq x y z
N MET A 1 -16.71 31.69 1.80
CA MET A 1 -17.54 30.59 1.28
C MET A 1 -16.93 29.30 1.77
N ILE A 2 -17.57 28.63 2.71
CA ILE A 2 -17.16 27.33 3.25
C ILE A 2 -17.50 26.32 2.16
N GLN A 3 -16.48 25.75 1.51
CA GLN A 3 -16.70 24.61 0.60
C GLN A 3 -17.32 23.47 1.41
N ALA A 4 -18.54 23.10 1.04
CA ALA A 4 -19.22 21.95 1.59
C ALA A 4 -18.35 20.72 1.39
N ALA A 5 -18.11 19.96 2.46
CA ALA A 5 -17.40 18.70 2.40
C ALA A 5 -18.11 17.79 1.37
N ASP A 6 -17.32 17.22 0.45
CA ASP A 6 -17.81 16.32 -0.59
C ASP A 6 -18.67 15.20 0.03
N PRO A 7 -19.98 15.13 -0.25
CA PRO A 7 -20.86 14.13 0.32
C PRO A 7 -20.44 12.70 -0.03
N SER A 8 -19.64 12.50 -1.09
CA SER A 8 -19.15 11.19 -1.53
C SER A 8 -18.23 10.52 -0.50
N VAL A 9 -17.54 11.29 0.33
CA VAL A 9 -16.64 10.75 1.38
C VAL A 9 -17.44 10.19 2.55
N HIS A 10 -18.63 10.72 2.83
CA HIS A 10 -19.45 10.28 3.97
C HIS A 10 -20.17 8.97 3.77
N ASP A 11 -20.47 8.59 2.51
CA ASP A 11 -21.20 7.37 2.20
C ASP A 11 -20.34 6.27 1.54
N ALA A 12 -19.10 6.59 1.19
CA ALA A 12 -18.20 5.64 0.53
C ALA A 12 -17.93 4.39 1.39
N TYR A 13 -17.87 4.52 2.72
CA TYR A 13 -17.67 3.38 3.62
C TYR A 13 -18.92 2.54 3.86
N LYS A 14 -20.12 3.05 3.48
CA LYS A 14 -21.39 2.33 3.60
C LYS A 14 -21.73 1.45 2.39
N ARG A 15 -21.00 1.59 1.27
CA ARG A 15 -21.24 0.75 0.08
C ARG A 15 -20.78 -0.67 0.38
N LEU A 16 -21.75 -1.57 0.52
CA LEU A 16 -21.49 -3.00 0.63
C LEU A 16 -20.79 -3.46 -0.66
N ASN A 17 -19.62 -4.06 -0.50
CA ASN A 17 -18.97 -4.75 -1.59
C ASN A 17 -19.56 -6.17 -1.66
N PRO A 18 -19.74 -6.79 -2.84
CA PRO A 18 -20.28 -8.15 -2.97
C PRO A 18 -19.48 -9.22 -2.19
N HIS A 19 -18.31 -8.88 -1.70
CA HIS A 19 -17.48 -9.74 -0.85
C HIS A 19 -17.53 -9.35 0.65
N ASP A 20 -18.39 -8.40 1.03
CA ASP A 20 -18.51 -8.00 2.43
C ASP A 20 -19.28 -9.08 3.21
N SER A 21 -18.73 -9.44 4.35
CA SER A 21 -19.29 -10.38 5.32
C SER A 21 -19.39 -9.71 6.69
N PRO A 22 -20.39 -8.83 6.92
CA PRO A 22 -20.50 -8.08 8.16
C PRO A 22 -20.56 -9.00 9.37
N ALA A 23 -19.78 -8.69 10.41
CA ALA A 23 -19.79 -9.41 11.68
C ALA A 23 -20.93 -8.92 12.59
N GLY A 24 -21.45 -9.81 13.42
CA GLY A 24 -22.52 -9.49 14.36
C GLY A 24 -23.88 -9.27 13.71
N THR A 25 -24.80 -8.67 14.46
CA THR A 25 -26.16 -8.33 14.02
C THR A 25 -26.20 -6.96 13.32
N ALA A 26 -27.27 -6.69 12.58
CA ALA A 26 -27.47 -5.37 11.95
C ALA A 26 -27.48 -4.22 12.97
N THR A 27 -28.00 -4.46 14.18
CA THR A 27 -27.96 -3.47 15.27
C THR A 27 -26.53 -3.21 15.74
N GLN A 28 -25.74 -4.26 15.96
CA GLN A 28 -24.34 -4.14 16.35
C GLN A 28 -23.51 -3.42 15.27
N GLN A 29 -23.74 -3.74 14.00
CA GLN A 29 -23.09 -3.03 12.88
C GLN A 29 -23.43 -1.53 12.87
N ARG A 30 -24.69 -1.18 13.11
CA ARG A 30 -25.10 0.23 13.20
C ARG A 30 -24.41 0.94 14.36
N ILE A 31 -24.41 0.35 15.55
CA ILE A 31 -23.72 0.90 16.73
C ILE A 31 -22.23 1.07 16.43
N PHE A 32 -21.59 0.06 15.84
CA PHE A 32 -20.19 0.12 15.45
C PHE A 32 -19.92 1.33 14.53
N HIS A 33 -20.68 1.46 13.44
CA HIS A 33 -20.49 2.56 12.47
C HIS A 33 -20.76 3.93 13.08
N ASP A 34 -21.81 4.08 13.88
CA ASP A 34 -22.10 5.34 14.57
C ASP A 34 -20.98 5.72 15.53
N THR A 35 -20.39 4.74 16.19
CA THR A 35 -19.31 4.92 17.16
C THR A 35 -17.99 5.31 16.50
N ILE A 36 -17.63 4.73 15.34
CA ILE A 36 -16.36 5.05 14.67
C ILE A 36 -16.45 6.31 13.79
N LYS A 37 -17.63 6.72 13.38
CA LYS A 37 -17.87 7.87 12.48
C LYS A 37 -17.19 9.17 12.93
N PRO A 38 -17.23 9.59 14.20
CA PRO A 38 -16.52 10.78 14.66
C PRO A 38 -15.01 10.68 14.48
N PHE A 39 -14.43 9.48 14.68
CA PHE A 39 -13.00 9.23 14.53
C PHE A 39 -12.57 9.29 13.07
N LEU A 40 -13.36 8.74 12.16
CA LEU A 40 -13.15 8.82 10.71
C LEU A 40 -13.20 10.27 10.24
N LYS A 41 -14.21 11.04 10.70
CA LYS A 41 -14.34 12.46 10.40
C LYS A 41 -13.14 13.26 10.91
N ALA A 42 -12.70 13.00 12.14
CA ALA A 42 -11.53 13.64 12.72
C ALA A 42 -10.23 13.30 11.98
N ASN A 43 -10.09 12.06 11.47
CA ASN A 43 -8.95 11.64 10.64
C ASN A 43 -9.00 12.30 9.25
N ALA A 44 -10.17 12.42 8.63
CA ALA A 44 -10.34 13.08 7.33
C ALA A 44 -10.01 14.58 7.37
N ASN A 45 -10.10 15.22 8.53
CA ASN A 45 -9.77 16.63 8.73
C ASN A 45 -8.26 16.91 8.85
N ILE A 46 -7.40 15.90 8.80
CA ILE A 46 -5.95 16.10 8.76
C ILE A 46 -5.60 16.89 7.49
N PRO A 47 -4.86 17.99 7.57
CA PRO A 47 -4.47 18.76 6.38
C PRO A 47 -3.70 17.91 5.37
N LYS A 48 -4.05 18.01 4.09
CA LYS A 48 -3.40 17.23 3.02
C LYS A 48 -1.91 17.55 2.90
N THR A 49 -1.49 18.74 3.30
CA THR A 49 -0.08 19.18 3.33
C THR A 49 0.71 18.69 4.54
N SER A 50 0.04 18.05 5.52
CA SER A 50 0.70 17.50 6.71
C SER A 50 1.55 16.28 6.35
N PHE A 51 2.64 16.11 7.05
CA PHE A 51 3.47 14.91 7.01
C PHE A 51 3.31 14.11 8.29
N CYS A 52 3.71 12.84 8.24
CA CYS A 52 3.81 12.02 9.43
C CYS A 52 4.72 12.71 10.45
N ASN A 53 4.29 12.74 11.71
CA ASN A 53 5.00 13.41 12.81
C ASN A 53 5.79 12.46 13.70
N VAL A 54 5.88 11.18 13.32
CA VAL A 54 6.79 10.23 13.95
C VAL A 54 8.19 10.50 13.45
N ASP A 55 9.16 10.67 14.32
CA ASP A 55 10.55 11.07 13.97
C ASP A 55 11.18 10.11 12.97
N GLU A 56 10.95 8.81 13.14
CA GLU A 56 11.45 7.76 12.25
C GLU A 56 10.83 7.78 10.84
N SER A 57 9.78 8.57 10.64
CA SER A 57 9.15 8.74 9.31
C SER A 57 9.98 9.61 8.35
N VAL A 58 11.01 10.27 8.85
CA VAL A 58 11.94 11.05 8.01
C VAL A 58 12.82 10.10 7.20
N ILE A 59 12.71 10.21 5.88
CA ILE A 59 13.46 9.39 4.94
C ILE A 59 14.83 9.98 4.69
N ASP A 60 15.82 9.15 4.90
CA ASP A 60 17.21 9.34 4.57
C ASP A 60 17.50 8.58 3.28
N LEU A 61 18.00 9.25 2.25
CA LEU A 61 18.40 8.67 0.99
C LEU A 61 19.93 8.64 0.89
N SER A 62 20.56 7.88 1.79
CA SER A 62 22.01 7.66 1.73
C SER A 62 22.38 6.92 0.45
N CYS A 63 23.33 7.49 -0.30
CA CYS A 63 23.86 6.90 -1.51
C CYS A 63 25.24 6.28 -1.25
N VAL A 64 25.46 5.11 -1.84
CA VAL A 64 26.76 4.47 -1.85
C VAL A 64 27.66 5.17 -2.88
N GLY A 65 28.75 5.78 -2.43
CA GLY A 65 29.70 6.50 -3.29
C GLY A 65 29.23 7.90 -3.70
N SER A 66 29.98 8.54 -4.60
CA SER A 66 29.73 9.91 -5.11
C SER A 66 28.94 9.92 -6.43
N ASN A 67 28.27 8.83 -6.77
CA ASN A 67 27.59 8.67 -8.05
C ASN A 67 26.30 9.49 -8.10
N THR A 68 26.02 10.07 -9.28
CA THR A 68 24.79 10.76 -9.61
C THR A 68 24.07 10.03 -10.76
N SER A 69 22.77 10.27 -10.91
CA SER A 69 21.98 9.61 -11.95
C SER A 69 21.10 10.64 -12.65
N HIS A 70 21.36 10.84 -13.95
CA HIS A 70 20.58 11.76 -14.76
C HIS A 70 20.03 11.04 -16.00
N HIS A 71 18.75 10.70 -15.98
CA HIS A 71 18.03 10.05 -17.07
C HIS A 71 16.98 10.99 -17.64
N ARG A 72 16.95 11.13 -18.97
CA ARG A 72 15.94 11.93 -19.66
C ARG A 72 14.55 11.31 -19.50
N GLN A 73 13.53 12.16 -19.55
CA GLN A 73 12.14 11.73 -19.55
C GLN A 73 11.85 10.84 -20.77
N TYR A 74 11.24 9.69 -20.55
CA TYR A 74 10.71 8.84 -21.59
C TYR A 74 9.52 9.50 -22.30
N PRO A 75 9.28 9.22 -23.60
CA PRO A 75 8.04 9.64 -24.24
C PRO A 75 6.83 9.12 -23.45
N LEU A 76 5.97 10.04 -23.04
CA LEU A 76 4.69 9.71 -22.38
C LEU A 76 3.57 9.82 -23.41
N PRO A 77 2.55 8.93 -23.37
CA PRO A 77 1.44 8.98 -24.30
C PRO A 77 0.76 10.36 -24.27
N PHE A 78 0.50 10.91 -25.44
CA PHE A 78 -0.13 12.24 -25.58
C PHE A 78 -1.49 12.30 -24.86
N GLU A 79 -2.27 11.25 -25.00
CA GLU A 79 -3.59 11.09 -24.37
C GLU A 79 -3.54 11.11 -22.82
N ALA A 80 -2.40 10.80 -22.23
CA ALA A 80 -2.22 10.81 -20.79
C ALA A 80 -1.83 12.18 -20.22
N ARG A 81 -1.54 13.18 -21.07
CA ARG A 81 -1.13 14.52 -20.60
C ARG A 81 -2.10 15.16 -19.61
N PRO A 82 -3.42 15.15 -19.82
CA PRO A 82 -4.35 15.73 -18.83
C PRO A 82 -4.26 15.05 -17.46
N ILE A 83 -4.05 13.73 -17.43
CA ILE A 83 -3.89 12.95 -16.18
C ILE A 83 -2.57 13.35 -15.49
N ILE A 84 -1.51 13.55 -16.27
CA ILE A 84 -0.20 13.93 -15.75
C ILE A 84 -0.24 15.34 -15.20
N ASP A 85 -0.79 16.30 -15.95
CA ASP A 85 -0.93 17.70 -15.52
C ASP A 85 -1.71 17.80 -14.22
N ALA A 86 -2.85 17.14 -14.14
CA ALA A 86 -3.70 17.10 -12.95
C ALA A 86 -2.95 16.49 -11.74
N GLN A 87 -2.14 15.44 -11.97
CA GLN A 87 -1.39 14.81 -10.89
C GLN A 87 -0.22 15.67 -10.41
N ILE A 88 0.50 16.34 -11.31
CA ILE A 88 1.57 17.29 -10.97
C ILE A 88 1.01 18.45 -10.16
N GLN A 89 -0.09 19.04 -10.63
CA GLN A 89 -0.76 20.11 -9.90
C GLN A 89 -1.19 19.67 -8.50
N LYS A 90 -1.82 18.51 -8.41
CA LYS A 90 -2.20 17.91 -7.13
C LYS A 90 -0.99 17.70 -6.20
N TRP A 91 0.14 17.24 -6.68
CA TRP A 91 1.34 17.08 -5.86
C TRP A 91 1.92 18.42 -5.38
N LEU A 92 1.80 19.48 -6.20
CA LEU A 92 2.15 20.85 -5.80
C LEU A 92 1.21 21.37 -4.70
N ASP A 93 -0.11 21.24 -4.90
CA ASP A 93 -1.13 21.69 -3.95
C ASP A 93 -1.04 20.96 -2.61
N ASP A 94 -0.80 19.64 -2.65
CA ASP A 94 -0.60 18.80 -1.46
C ASP A 94 0.81 19.01 -0.84
N GLY A 95 1.68 19.81 -1.45
CA GLY A 95 3.05 20.07 -0.98
C GLY A 95 3.97 18.85 -1.02
N VAL A 96 3.64 17.85 -1.83
CA VAL A 96 4.41 16.60 -2.02
C VAL A 96 5.66 16.85 -2.85
N ILE A 97 5.58 17.76 -3.83
CA ILE A 97 6.72 18.18 -4.65
C ILE A 97 6.95 19.69 -4.54
N VAL A 98 8.17 20.10 -4.84
CA VAL A 98 8.58 21.51 -4.92
C VAL A 98 9.53 21.69 -6.12
N PRO A 99 9.75 22.93 -6.61
CA PRO A 99 10.78 23.19 -7.59
C PRO A 99 12.15 22.66 -7.14
N ALA A 100 12.87 22.05 -8.07
CA ALA A 100 14.22 21.56 -7.80
C ALA A 100 15.26 22.70 -7.90
N PRO A 101 16.43 22.57 -7.25
CA PRO A 101 17.54 23.52 -7.41
C PRO A 101 18.02 23.58 -8.86
N VAL A 102 18.50 24.76 -9.28
CA VAL A 102 19.19 24.93 -10.56
C VAL A 102 20.44 24.06 -10.56
N ASN A 103 20.74 23.43 -11.70
CA ASN A 103 21.90 22.57 -11.91
C ASN A 103 21.94 21.28 -11.06
N THR A 104 20.77 20.73 -10.71
CA THR A 104 20.75 19.40 -10.08
C THR A 104 21.39 18.34 -10.98
N GLN A 105 22.22 17.49 -10.40
CA GLN A 105 22.86 16.36 -11.07
C GLN A 105 21.98 15.11 -11.14
N TRP A 106 20.77 15.19 -10.60
CA TRP A 106 19.83 14.09 -10.53
C TRP A 106 18.63 14.36 -11.41
N ASN A 107 18.21 13.37 -12.17
CA ASN A 107 16.95 13.38 -12.88
C ASN A 107 16.46 11.96 -13.13
N SER A 108 15.26 11.66 -12.72
CA SER A 108 14.59 10.38 -12.97
C SER A 108 13.37 10.59 -13.84
N PRO A 109 13.08 9.69 -14.80
CA PRO A 109 11.89 9.82 -15.61
C PRO A 109 10.61 9.51 -14.82
N LEU A 110 9.51 10.11 -15.26
CA LEU A 110 8.17 9.74 -14.84
C LEU A 110 7.66 8.58 -15.69
N THR A 111 6.86 7.71 -15.09
CA THR A 111 6.20 6.58 -15.75
C THR A 111 4.73 6.48 -15.34
N LEU A 112 3.94 5.79 -16.16
CA LEU A 112 2.53 5.54 -15.91
C LEU A 112 2.32 4.05 -15.58
N ALA A 113 1.87 3.77 -14.39
CA ALA A 113 1.46 2.45 -13.96
C ALA A 113 -0.07 2.30 -14.06
N ASP A 114 -0.55 1.13 -14.48
CA ASP A 114 -1.98 0.84 -14.48
C ASP A 114 -2.51 0.75 -13.04
N LYS A 115 -3.60 1.44 -12.77
CA LYS A 115 -4.42 1.19 -11.58
C LYS A 115 -5.33 0.01 -11.86
N LYS A 116 -5.36 -0.94 -10.92
CA LYS A 116 -6.26 -2.08 -10.98
C LYS A 116 -7.28 -2.00 -9.85
N ASP A 117 -8.51 -2.45 -10.12
CA ASP A 117 -9.52 -2.69 -9.09
C ASP A 117 -9.25 -4.00 -8.32
N ALA A 118 -10.14 -4.34 -7.37
CA ALA A 118 -10.04 -5.57 -6.58
C ALA A 118 -10.14 -6.84 -7.44
N ASN A 119 -10.72 -6.74 -8.63
CA ASN A 119 -10.88 -7.85 -9.59
C ASN A 119 -9.73 -7.94 -10.61
N GLY A 120 -8.74 -7.01 -10.52
CA GLY A 120 -7.60 -6.97 -11.44
C GLY A 120 -7.85 -6.17 -12.73
N ASN A 121 -9.04 -5.61 -12.94
CA ASN A 121 -9.35 -4.80 -14.12
C ASN A 121 -8.63 -3.47 -14.08
N LYS A 122 -8.21 -2.98 -15.26
CA LYS A 122 -7.58 -1.68 -15.39
C LYS A 122 -8.62 -0.57 -15.25
N VAL A 123 -8.52 0.25 -14.20
CA VAL A 123 -9.46 1.34 -13.91
C VAL A 123 -8.85 2.75 -14.08
N GLY A 124 -7.63 2.83 -14.59
CA GLY A 124 -6.95 4.10 -14.86
C GLY A 124 -5.44 4.00 -14.81
N LYS A 125 -4.79 5.15 -14.81
CA LYS A 125 -3.33 5.29 -14.75
C LYS A 125 -2.91 6.00 -13.45
N ARG A 126 -1.73 5.64 -12.95
CA ARG A 126 -1.05 6.33 -11.85
C ARG A 126 0.28 6.86 -12.35
N LEU A 127 0.51 8.16 -12.19
CA LEU A 127 1.82 8.75 -12.43
C LEU A 127 2.77 8.38 -11.30
N CYS A 128 3.94 7.89 -11.64
CA CYS A 128 4.97 7.49 -10.69
C CYS A 128 6.33 8.02 -11.12
N LEU A 129 7.21 8.29 -10.18
CA LEU A 129 8.64 8.40 -10.45
C LEU A 129 9.17 7.01 -10.82
N ASP A 130 10.07 6.91 -11.79
CA ASP A 130 10.82 5.69 -12.05
C ASP A 130 12.13 5.69 -11.24
N PRO A 131 12.18 5.04 -10.09
CA PRO A 131 13.34 5.10 -9.21
C PRO A 131 14.40 4.03 -9.52
N ARG A 132 14.23 3.21 -10.57
CA ARG A 132 15.10 2.04 -10.85
C ARG A 132 16.57 2.42 -10.98
N HIS A 133 16.85 3.60 -11.52
CA HIS A 133 18.23 4.07 -11.70
C HIS A 133 18.83 4.54 -10.36
N ILE A 134 18.11 5.36 -9.62
CA ILE A 134 18.59 5.86 -8.31
C ILE A 134 18.67 4.75 -7.27
N ASN A 135 17.78 3.76 -7.33
CA ASN A 135 17.78 2.60 -6.40
C ASN A 135 19.07 1.77 -6.47
N LYS A 136 19.84 1.85 -7.57
CA LYS A 136 21.15 1.18 -7.68
C LYS A 136 22.18 1.77 -6.72
N PHE A 137 22.02 3.03 -6.34
CA PHE A 137 22.93 3.77 -5.48
C PHE A 137 22.42 3.90 -4.05
N LEU A 138 21.11 3.70 -3.82
CA LEU A 138 20.53 3.80 -2.48
C LEU A 138 20.88 2.57 -1.62
N GLU A 139 21.17 2.83 -0.37
CA GLU A 139 21.29 1.78 0.64
C GLU A 139 19.95 1.07 0.90
N ASP A 140 20.03 -0.21 1.24
CA ASP A 140 18.85 -0.98 1.64
C ASP A 140 18.35 -0.55 3.02
N GLY A 141 17.05 -0.43 3.16
CA GLY A 141 16.42 -0.38 4.46
C GLY A 141 16.52 -1.76 5.13
N ARG A 142 17.10 -1.82 6.34
CA ARG A 142 17.38 -3.10 7.04
C ARG A 142 16.36 -3.46 8.12
N TYR A 143 15.16 -2.84 8.10
CA TYR A 143 14.14 -3.22 9.07
C TYR A 143 13.43 -4.51 8.62
N PRO A 144 13.35 -5.54 9.49
CA PRO A 144 12.73 -6.80 9.14
C PRO A 144 11.23 -6.63 8.88
N LEU A 145 10.73 -7.22 7.80
CA LEU A 145 9.30 -7.37 7.59
C LEU A 145 8.82 -8.62 8.35
N PRO A 146 7.63 -8.57 8.96
CA PRO A 146 7.06 -9.76 9.59
C PRO A 146 6.80 -10.83 8.53
N THR A 147 6.92 -12.07 8.91
CA THR A 147 6.52 -13.16 8.02
C THR A 147 4.99 -13.23 7.93
N ILE A 148 4.50 -13.71 6.80
CA ILE A 148 3.07 -13.89 6.59
C ILE A 148 2.47 -14.82 7.63
N ASN A 149 3.19 -15.87 8.01
CA ASN A 149 2.74 -16.83 9.02
C ASN A 149 2.66 -16.21 10.43
N GLU A 150 3.60 -15.33 10.82
CA GLU A 150 3.52 -14.59 12.09
C GLU A 150 2.26 -13.72 12.16
N ILE A 151 1.91 -13.05 11.05
CA ILE A 151 0.69 -12.25 10.99
C ILE A 151 -0.53 -13.16 11.19
N PHE A 152 -0.63 -14.28 10.45
CA PHE A 152 -1.78 -15.18 10.55
C PHE A 152 -1.88 -15.87 11.91
N HIS A 153 -0.77 -16.22 12.52
CA HIS A 153 -0.75 -16.75 13.89
C HIS A 153 -1.36 -15.77 14.90
N ALA A 154 -1.03 -14.48 14.74
CA ALA A 154 -1.54 -13.45 15.64
C ALA A 154 -3.07 -13.23 15.49
N LEU A 155 -3.64 -13.50 14.31
CA LEU A 155 -5.08 -13.35 14.05
C LEU A 155 -5.90 -14.55 14.57
N GLY A 156 -5.25 -15.63 14.98
CA GLY A 156 -5.92 -16.84 15.48
C GLY A 156 -6.86 -16.56 16.66
N GLY A 157 -8.03 -17.20 16.67
CA GLY A 157 -9.06 -17.01 17.71
C GLY A 157 -9.90 -15.73 17.58
N SER A 158 -9.66 -14.90 16.56
CA SER A 158 -10.47 -13.71 16.29
C SER A 158 -11.63 -14.04 15.36
N THR A 159 -12.76 -13.36 15.55
CA THR A 159 -13.98 -13.54 14.75
C THR A 159 -14.40 -12.27 13.99
N VAL A 160 -13.81 -11.12 14.34
CA VAL A 160 -14.11 -9.82 13.74
C VAL A 160 -12.84 -9.14 13.28
N PHE A 161 -12.85 -8.67 12.04
CA PHE A 161 -11.69 -8.10 11.37
C PHE A 161 -12.01 -6.77 10.71
N THR A 162 -11.06 -5.85 10.72
CA THR A 162 -11.09 -4.61 9.93
C THR A 162 -9.77 -4.45 9.20
N THR A 163 -9.81 -4.18 7.89
CA THR A 163 -8.63 -3.73 7.15
C THR A 163 -8.69 -2.23 6.92
N LEU A 164 -7.57 -1.57 7.16
CA LEU A 164 -7.41 -0.13 6.99
C LEU A 164 -6.47 0.16 5.83
N ASP A 165 -6.88 1.04 4.91
CA ASP A 165 -6.08 1.55 3.80
C ASP A 165 -5.76 3.03 4.02
N LEU A 166 -4.56 3.46 3.69
CA LEU A 166 -4.10 4.82 3.88
C LEU A 166 -4.04 5.59 2.55
N THR A 167 -4.42 6.85 2.60
CA THR A 167 -4.33 7.74 1.44
C THR A 167 -2.90 8.25 1.28
N ASN A 168 -2.25 7.93 0.15
CA ASN A 168 -0.92 8.44 -0.21
C ASN A 168 0.11 8.27 0.93
N ALA A 169 0.11 7.13 1.60
CA ALA A 169 0.85 6.88 2.82
C ALA A 169 2.35 7.24 2.71
N PHE A 170 3.02 6.80 1.65
CA PHE A 170 4.44 7.08 1.46
C PHE A 170 4.74 8.57 1.25
N HIS A 171 3.87 9.30 0.54
CA HIS A 171 4.02 10.75 0.38
C HIS A 171 3.92 11.53 1.70
N ARG A 172 3.41 10.91 2.77
CA ARG A 172 3.39 11.48 4.11
C ARG A 172 4.71 11.39 4.85
N PHE A 173 5.68 10.65 4.34
CA PHE A 173 7.01 10.52 4.90
C PHE A 173 7.93 11.55 4.25
N LYS A 174 8.45 12.49 5.04
CA LYS A 174 9.33 13.54 4.53
C LYS A 174 10.68 12.97 4.11
N ILE A 175 11.19 13.42 2.98
CA ILE A 175 12.60 13.24 2.64
C ILE A 175 13.40 14.37 3.30
N ARG A 176 14.56 14.03 3.89
CA ARG A 176 15.49 15.02 4.42
C ARG A 176 15.77 16.10 3.37
N PRO A 177 15.82 17.40 3.74
CA PRO A 177 16.00 18.49 2.78
C PRO A 177 17.20 18.31 1.85
N GLN A 178 18.34 17.84 2.37
CA GLN A 178 19.56 17.61 1.60
C GLN A 178 19.46 16.46 0.58
N ASP A 179 18.53 15.51 0.79
CA ASP A 179 18.38 14.33 -0.05
C ASP A 179 17.31 14.50 -1.13
N ARG A 180 16.46 15.53 -1.03
CA ARG A 180 15.37 15.77 -2.00
C ARG A 180 15.86 15.88 -3.44
N PRO A 181 17.01 16.52 -3.74
CA PRO A 181 17.51 16.58 -5.12
C PRO A 181 17.67 15.22 -5.80
N ILE A 182 17.92 14.13 -5.05
CA ILE A 182 18.04 12.77 -5.55
C ILE A 182 16.75 12.33 -6.27
N THR A 183 15.60 12.88 -5.87
CA THR A 183 14.26 12.56 -6.42
C THR A 183 13.82 13.52 -7.52
N THR A 184 14.74 14.29 -8.10
CA THR A 184 14.40 15.26 -9.16
C THR A 184 13.87 14.55 -10.39
N PHE A 185 12.87 15.19 -11.01
CA PHE A 185 12.32 14.82 -12.31
C PHE A 185 12.00 16.08 -13.12
N THR A 186 11.92 15.92 -14.43
CA THR A 186 11.60 17.03 -15.36
C THR A 186 10.23 16.80 -16.00
N TYR A 187 9.38 17.83 -15.96
CA TYR A 187 8.12 17.88 -16.68
C TYR A 187 7.84 19.27 -17.24
N ASN A 188 7.44 19.36 -18.52
CA ASN A 188 7.17 20.63 -19.22
C ASN A 188 8.29 21.68 -19.02
N ASN A 189 9.54 21.27 -19.25
CA ASN A 189 10.76 22.10 -19.11
C ASN A 189 10.98 22.70 -17.70
N ARG A 190 10.31 22.14 -16.69
CA ARG A 190 10.52 22.50 -15.28
C ARG A 190 11.01 21.28 -14.49
N GLN A 191 11.90 21.54 -13.55
CA GLN A 191 12.41 20.51 -12.66
C GLN A 191 11.73 20.61 -11.29
N TYR A 192 11.31 19.46 -10.79
CA TYR A 192 10.67 19.29 -9.48
C TYR A 192 11.40 18.21 -8.70
N MET A 193 11.33 18.29 -7.38
CA MET A 193 11.82 17.25 -6.47
C MET A 193 10.77 16.93 -5.41
N PHE A 194 10.80 15.72 -4.89
CA PHE A 194 9.86 15.29 -3.87
C PHE A 194 10.25 15.78 -2.48
N ARG A 195 9.29 16.30 -1.72
CA ARG A 195 9.35 16.52 -0.28
C ARG A 195 8.84 15.30 0.48
N GLY A 196 7.76 14.69 -0.02
CA GLY A 196 7.20 13.44 0.49
C GLY A 196 7.71 12.28 -0.35
N CYS A 197 8.02 11.15 0.26
CA CYS A 197 8.66 10.03 -0.41
C CYS A 197 7.80 9.45 -1.56
N PRO A 198 8.29 9.39 -2.79
CA PRO A 198 7.59 8.72 -3.89
C PRO A 198 7.62 7.20 -3.73
N PHE A 199 6.66 6.53 -4.37
CA PHE A 199 6.62 5.07 -4.42
C PHE A 199 7.85 4.49 -5.11
N GLY A 200 8.28 3.31 -4.65
CA GLY A 200 9.30 2.50 -5.31
C GLY A 200 10.74 2.82 -4.93
N LEU A 201 10.99 3.81 -4.07
CA LEU A 201 12.31 4.02 -3.49
C LEU A 201 12.69 2.85 -2.58
N LYS A 202 13.92 2.36 -2.72
CA LYS A 202 14.43 1.16 -2.06
C LYS A 202 14.23 1.13 -0.53
N PRO A 203 14.53 2.18 0.25
CA PRO A 203 14.43 2.14 1.70
C PRO A 203 13.00 2.32 2.24
N ILE A 204 12.01 2.70 1.40
CA ILE A 204 10.71 3.19 1.90
C ILE A 204 9.90 2.10 2.62
N SER A 205 9.85 0.89 2.10
CA SER A 205 9.02 -0.19 2.68
C SER A 205 9.49 -0.56 4.09
N SER A 206 10.80 -0.68 4.29
CA SER A 206 11.39 -0.96 5.61
C SER A 206 11.15 0.17 6.60
N LYS A 207 11.33 1.41 6.17
CA LYS A 207 11.05 2.59 7.00
C LYS A 207 9.57 2.67 7.37
N PHE A 208 8.69 2.44 6.41
CA PHE A 208 7.24 2.45 6.62
C PHE A 208 6.83 1.40 7.64
N GLN A 209 7.31 0.17 7.49
CA GLN A 209 7.05 -0.92 8.44
C GLN A 209 7.51 -0.56 9.86
N ARG A 210 8.69 0.04 10.00
CA ARG A 210 9.20 0.50 11.30
C ARG A 210 8.29 1.53 11.95
N VAL A 211 7.82 2.51 11.18
CA VAL A 211 6.91 3.56 11.67
C VAL A 211 5.56 2.97 12.07
N MET A 212 5.01 2.04 11.28
CA MET A 212 3.79 1.32 11.64
C MET A 212 3.96 0.55 12.95
N HIS A 213 5.10 -0.11 13.14
CA HIS A 213 5.41 -0.79 14.40
C HIS A 213 5.44 0.18 15.59
N ILE A 214 6.01 1.37 15.43
CA ILE A 214 6.04 2.41 16.48
C ILE A 214 4.62 2.92 16.79
N ILE A 215 3.81 3.19 15.76
CA ILE A 215 2.44 3.69 15.93
C ILE A 215 1.56 2.69 16.70
N PHE A 216 1.72 1.40 16.43
CA PHE A 216 0.87 0.33 16.97
C PHE A 216 1.54 -0.54 18.04
N LYS A 217 2.69 -0.11 18.59
CA LYS A 217 3.50 -0.91 19.53
C LYS A 217 2.72 -1.48 20.72
N ASP A 218 1.76 -0.69 21.25
CA ASP A 218 0.96 -1.05 22.42
C ASP A 218 -0.42 -1.61 22.03
N MET A 219 -0.60 -2.03 20.77
CA MET A 219 -1.85 -2.53 20.20
C MET A 219 -1.70 -3.97 19.72
N PRO A 220 -1.73 -4.98 20.60
CA PRO A 220 -1.55 -6.38 20.20
C PRO A 220 -2.62 -6.90 19.25
N PHE A 221 -3.74 -6.19 19.12
CA PHE A 221 -4.86 -6.44 18.25
C PHE A 221 -4.69 -5.80 16.84
N VAL A 222 -3.51 -5.25 16.51
CA VAL A 222 -3.18 -4.71 15.19
C VAL A 222 -1.97 -5.46 14.63
N ARG A 223 -2.03 -5.81 13.36
CA ARG A 223 -0.87 -6.26 12.58
C ARG A 223 -0.75 -5.45 11.31
N THR A 224 0.49 -5.24 10.89
CA THR A 224 0.81 -4.46 9.70
C THR A 224 1.80 -5.20 8.83
N PHE A 225 1.60 -5.13 7.53
CA PHE A 225 2.55 -5.56 6.52
C PHE A 225 2.64 -4.48 5.46
N VAL A 226 3.63 -3.60 5.61
CA VAL A 226 3.78 -2.38 4.81
C VAL A 226 2.46 -1.58 4.81
N ASP A 227 1.76 -1.49 3.68
CA ASP A 227 0.52 -0.71 3.51
C ASP A 227 -0.72 -1.42 4.09
N ASP A 228 -0.67 -2.73 4.27
CA ASP A 228 -1.79 -3.51 4.77
C ASP A 228 -1.85 -3.45 6.31
N ILE A 229 -2.92 -2.90 6.84
CA ILE A 229 -3.18 -2.80 8.28
C ILE A 229 -4.43 -3.61 8.59
N VAL A 230 -4.33 -4.56 9.52
CA VAL A 230 -5.47 -5.35 9.99
C VAL A 230 -5.66 -5.18 11.49
N VAL A 231 -6.90 -4.87 11.90
CA VAL A 231 -7.38 -4.87 13.28
C VAL A 231 -8.24 -6.12 13.47
N PHE A 232 -8.05 -6.85 14.55
CA PHE A 232 -8.76 -8.10 14.80
C PHE A 232 -9.17 -8.23 16.27
N SER A 233 -10.27 -8.93 16.53
CA SER A 233 -10.86 -9.02 17.87
C SER A 233 -11.75 -10.25 18.01
N PRO A 234 -11.99 -10.72 19.26
CA PRO A 234 -12.85 -11.86 19.51
C PRO A 234 -14.35 -11.57 19.28
N ASP A 235 -14.79 -10.32 19.44
CA ASP A 235 -16.19 -9.90 19.34
C ASP A 235 -16.30 -8.47 18.82
N ILE A 236 -17.51 -8.03 18.43
CA ILE A 236 -17.75 -6.73 17.80
C ILE A 236 -17.68 -5.56 18.79
N GLU A 237 -18.01 -5.77 20.05
CA GLU A 237 -17.95 -4.74 21.11
C GLU A 237 -16.50 -4.38 21.42
N THR A 238 -15.66 -5.38 21.61
CA THR A 238 -14.21 -5.23 21.76
C THR A 238 -13.59 -4.65 20.50
N HIS A 239 -14.03 -5.12 19.32
CA HIS A 239 -13.57 -4.65 18.03
C HIS A 239 -13.83 -3.16 17.82
N THR A 240 -14.99 -2.67 18.26
CA THR A 240 -15.33 -1.25 18.18
C THR A 240 -14.29 -0.39 18.90
N LYS A 241 -13.88 -0.78 20.10
CA LYS A 241 -12.84 -0.08 20.89
C LYS A 241 -11.48 -0.16 20.22
N HIS A 242 -11.11 -1.33 19.70
CA HIS A 242 -9.84 -1.55 19.01
C HIS A 242 -9.72 -0.67 17.75
N VAL A 243 -10.78 -0.60 16.94
CA VAL A 243 -10.80 0.23 15.72
C VAL A 243 -10.73 1.72 16.08
N GLN A 244 -11.43 2.18 17.11
CA GLN A 244 -11.30 3.56 17.60
C GLN A 244 -9.87 3.90 18.00
N GLN A 245 -9.19 3.01 18.73
CA GLN A 245 -7.79 3.19 19.14
C GLN A 245 -6.86 3.24 17.92
N ALA A 246 -7.04 2.34 16.97
CA ALA A 246 -6.24 2.29 15.75
C ALA A 246 -6.40 3.56 14.90
N ILE A 247 -7.64 4.03 14.66
CA ILE A 247 -7.91 5.28 13.92
C ILE A 247 -7.30 6.48 14.66
N SER A 248 -7.43 6.51 15.99
CA SER A 248 -6.86 7.58 16.82
C SER A 248 -5.33 7.62 16.76
N ALA A 249 -4.68 6.46 16.73
CA ALA A 249 -3.22 6.36 16.59
C ALA A 249 -2.76 6.88 15.21
N LEU A 250 -3.41 6.48 14.15
CA LEU A 250 -3.14 6.98 12.79
C LEU A 250 -3.35 8.50 12.69
N ARG A 251 -4.43 9.02 13.32
CA ARG A 251 -4.68 10.45 13.38
C ARG A 251 -3.56 11.20 14.11
N ARG A 252 -3.12 10.70 15.27
CA ARG A 252 -1.99 11.32 16.00
C ARG A 252 -0.70 11.32 15.19
N ALA A 253 -0.50 10.30 14.34
CA ALA A 253 0.63 10.21 13.44
C ALA A 253 0.48 11.03 12.14
N ASN A 254 -0.60 11.78 11.95
CA ASN A 254 -0.94 12.50 10.72
C ASN A 254 -1.06 11.59 9.48
N LEU A 255 -1.51 10.35 9.66
CA LEU A 255 -1.78 9.42 8.57
C LEU A 255 -3.27 9.39 8.26
N ILE A 256 -3.61 9.64 6.99
CA ILE A 256 -5.00 9.77 6.53
C ILE A 256 -5.50 8.44 6.00
N LEU A 257 -6.64 7.99 6.50
CA LEU A 257 -7.37 6.84 5.99
C LEU A 257 -8.03 7.12 4.64
N ASN A 258 -8.21 6.06 3.87
CA ASN A 258 -9.09 6.01 2.72
C ASN A 258 -10.31 5.15 3.04
N PRO A 259 -11.39 5.71 3.61
CA PRO A 259 -12.53 4.92 4.09
C PRO A 259 -13.20 4.08 2.99
N ALA A 260 -13.14 4.54 1.74
CA ALA A 260 -13.70 3.81 0.60
C ALA A 260 -12.99 2.48 0.30
N LYS A 261 -11.74 2.34 0.75
CA LYS A 261 -10.95 1.12 0.61
C LYS A 261 -10.82 0.33 1.91
N CYS A 262 -11.22 0.91 3.03
CA CYS A 262 -11.27 0.19 4.31
C CYS A 262 -12.44 -0.80 4.33
N ARG A 263 -12.24 -1.91 5.05
CA ARG A 263 -13.26 -2.90 5.30
C ARG A 263 -13.48 -3.03 6.78
N PHE A 264 -14.63 -2.56 7.25
CA PHE A 264 -14.91 -2.44 8.68
C PHE A 264 -15.77 -3.59 9.19
N ALA A 265 -15.40 -4.13 10.37
CA ALA A 265 -16.14 -5.14 11.15
C ALA A 265 -16.67 -6.31 10.30
N GLN A 266 -15.77 -7.04 9.66
CA GLN A 266 -16.06 -8.18 8.79
C GLN A 266 -15.81 -9.50 9.51
N LYS A 267 -16.54 -10.57 9.16
CA LYS A 267 -16.26 -11.96 9.58
C LYS A 267 -15.04 -12.55 8.86
N ALA A 268 -14.77 -12.04 7.67
CA ALA A 268 -13.63 -12.45 6.87
C ALA A 268 -13.01 -11.25 6.16
N VAL A 269 -11.68 -11.26 6.03
CA VAL A 269 -10.93 -10.23 5.28
C VAL A 269 -9.92 -10.87 4.34
N TYR A 270 -9.63 -10.16 3.27
CA TYR A 270 -8.59 -10.55 2.33
C TYR A 270 -7.30 -9.80 2.64
N LEU A 271 -6.27 -10.54 2.95
CA LEU A 271 -4.95 -10.01 3.32
C LEU A 271 -3.86 -10.84 2.66
N LEU A 272 -2.90 -10.18 2.01
CA LEU A 272 -1.72 -10.85 1.41
C LEU A 272 -2.07 -12.06 0.52
N GLY A 273 -3.20 -12.03 -0.19
CA GLY A 273 -3.61 -13.10 -1.10
C GLY A 273 -4.31 -14.30 -0.44
N PHE A 274 -4.69 -14.15 0.82
CA PHE A 274 -5.46 -15.14 1.57
C PHE A 274 -6.76 -14.51 2.09
N CYS A 275 -7.77 -15.34 2.26
CA CYS A 275 -8.98 -15.04 2.99
C CYS A 275 -8.81 -15.53 4.43
N ILE A 276 -9.03 -14.67 5.42
CA ILE A 276 -8.87 -14.95 6.85
C ILE A 276 -10.23 -14.77 7.52
N SER A 277 -10.64 -15.78 8.26
CA SER A 277 -11.88 -15.81 9.04
C SER A 277 -11.66 -16.54 10.37
N ASP A 278 -12.72 -16.73 11.14
CA ASP A 278 -12.74 -17.57 12.33
C ASP A 278 -12.43 -19.05 12.03
N GLN A 279 -12.64 -19.49 10.79
CA GLN A 279 -12.29 -20.84 10.30
C GLN A 279 -10.80 -20.98 9.95
N GLY A 280 -10.04 -19.90 10.05
CA GLY A 280 -8.62 -19.85 9.75
C GLY A 280 -8.29 -19.22 8.40
N LYS A 281 -7.19 -19.68 7.79
CA LYS A 281 -6.62 -19.18 6.54
C LYS A 281 -7.04 -20.04 5.36
N SER A 282 -7.61 -19.43 4.32
CA SER A 282 -7.90 -20.06 3.03
C SER A 282 -7.35 -19.21 1.87
N LEU A 283 -7.28 -19.79 0.68
CA LEU A 283 -6.82 -19.05 -0.51
C LEU A 283 -7.85 -17.98 -0.93
N ASP A 284 -7.34 -16.84 -1.36
CA ASP A 284 -8.17 -15.86 -2.09
C ASP A 284 -8.50 -16.42 -3.48
N THR A 285 -9.74 -16.93 -3.65
CA THR A 285 -10.21 -17.55 -4.90
C THR A 285 -10.08 -16.63 -6.12
N ARG A 286 -10.10 -15.30 -5.93
CA ARG A 286 -9.91 -14.32 -7.00
C ARG A 286 -8.50 -14.38 -7.59
N LYS A 287 -7.50 -14.74 -6.78
CA LYS A 287 -6.11 -14.91 -7.26
C LYS A 287 -5.88 -16.29 -7.87
N VAL A 288 -6.59 -17.31 -7.39
CA VAL A 288 -6.51 -18.66 -7.93
C VAL A 288 -7.13 -18.73 -9.33
N SER A 289 -8.29 -18.09 -9.56
CA SER A 289 -8.91 -18.05 -10.89
C SER A 289 -7.99 -17.40 -11.93
N ASN A 290 -7.31 -16.34 -11.58
CA ASN A 290 -6.32 -15.73 -12.47
C ASN A 290 -5.16 -16.67 -12.85
N ALA A 291 -4.76 -17.59 -11.96
CA ALA A 291 -3.72 -18.56 -12.26
C ALA A 291 -4.20 -19.69 -13.19
N ILE A 292 -5.48 -20.06 -13.14
CA ILE A 292 -6.09 -21.05 -14.03
C ILE A 292 -6.15 -20.54 -15.49
N GLU A 293 -6.33 -19.24 -15.66
CA GLU A 293 -6.40 -18.59 -16.98
C GLU A 293 -5.02 -18.33 -17.60
N TRP A 294 -3.93 -18.65 -16.91
CA TRP A 294 -2.60 -18.45 -17.45
C TRP A 294 -2.32 -19.36 -18.64
N PRO A 295 -1.69 -18.83 -19.70
CA PRO A 295 -1.28 -19.66 -20.82
C PRO A 295 -0.27 -20.71 -20.35
N LEU A 296 -0.30 -21.87 -21.00
CA LEU A 296 0.67 -22.93 -20.71
C LEU A 296 2.10 -22.41 -20.87
N PRO A 297 3.00 -22.66 -19.91
CA PRO A 297 4.40 -22.27 -20.01
C PRO A 297 5.05 -22.88 -21.26
N ARG A 298 5.75 -22.07 -22.05
CA ARG A 298 6.47 -22.50 -23.26
C ARG A 298 7.98 -22.41 -23.12
N THR A 299 8.46 -21.66 -22.14
CA THR A 299 9.89 -21.44 -21.87
C THR A 299 10.22 -21.71 -20.41
N GLY A 300 11.49 -22.00 -20.12
CA GLY A 300 11.97 -22.14 -18.73
C GLY A 300 11.68 -20.91 -17.88
N LYS A 301 11.68 -19.70 -18.50
CA LYS A 301 11.33 -18.46 -17.81
C LYS A 301 9.82 -18.38 -17.46
N ASP A 302 8.96 -18.93 -18.29
CA ASP A 302 7.53 -19.02 -17.99
C ASP A 302 7.29 -20.01 -16.85
N ILE A 303 8.02 -21.13 -16.84
CA ILE A 303 8.02 -22.08 -15.73
C ILE A 303 8.46 -21.42 -14.43
N GLN A 304 9.55 -20.64 -14.44
CA GLN A 304 10.00 -19.90 -13.26
C GLN A 304 8.92 -18.95 -12.72
N ARG A 305 8.22 -18.21 -13.59
CA ARG A 305 7.12 -17.32 -13.23
C ARG A 305 5.95 -18.08 -12.63
N PHE A 306 5.54 -19.17 -13.29
CA PHE A 306 4.44 -20.02 -12.81
C PHE A 306 4.77 -20.61 -11.44
N MET A 307 5.94 -21.23 -11.29
CA MET A 307 6.37 -21.82 -10.04
C MET A 307 6.53 -20.80 -8.92
N GLY A 308 6.92 -19.56 -9.24
CA GLY A 308 6.97 -18.45 -8.27
C GLY A 308 5.61 -18.15 -7.63
N VAL A 309 4.53 -18.22 -8.43
CA VAL A 309 3.17 -18.01 -7.91
C VAL A 309 2.64 -19.24 -7.17
N VAL A 310 2.83 -20.42 -7.75
CA VAL A 310 2.31 -21.67 -7.15
C VAL A 310 3.00 -21.97 -5.82
N THR A 311 4.30 -21.72 -5.71
CA THR A 311 5.07 -21.90 -4.46
C THR A 311 4.56 -21.00 -3.33
N TYR A 312 4.04 -19.81 -3.64
CA TYR A 312 3.44 -18.93 -2.65
C TYR A 312 2.23 -19.59 -1.94
N PHE A 313 1.50 -20.45 -2.66
CA PHE A 313 0.32 -21.15 -2.16
C PHE A 313 0.58 -22.62 -1.80
N ARG A 314 1.85 -23.01 -1.69
CA ARG A 314 2.25 -24.42 -1.52
C ARG A 314 1.59 -25.17 -0.36
N GLU A 315 1.27 -24.46 0.73
CA GLU A 315 0.62 -25.05 1.92
C GLU A 315 -0.82 -25.52 1.64
N HIS A 316 -1.43 -25.04 0.56
CA HIS A 316 -2.79 -25.39 0.14
C HIS A 316 -2.84 -26.39 -1.01
N VAL A 317 -1.67 -26.87 -1.48
CA VAL A 317 -1.56 -27.86 -2.54
C VAL A 317 -1.01 -29.15 -1.93
N GLN A 318 -1.83 -30.19 -1.85
CA GLN A 318 -1.41 -31.49 -1.36
C GLN A 318 -0.27 -32.03 -2.21
N ARG A 319 0.77 -32.56 -1.57
CA ARG A 319 1.93 -33.16 -2.26
C ARG A 319 2.56 -32.25 -3.31
N MET A 320 2.62 -30.97 -3.02
CA MET A 320 3.13 -29.93 -3.94
C MET A 320 4.47 -30.34 -4.57
N SER A 321 5.42 -30.84 -3.79
CA SER A 321 6.74 -31.28 -4.28
C SER A 321 6.64 -32.39 -5.34
N HIS A 322 5.69 -33.31 -5.19
CA HIS A 322 5.46 -34.37 -6.17
C HIS A 322 4.94 -33.82 -7.50
N HIS A 323 4.05 -32.83 -7.45
CA HIS A 323 3.50 -32.21 -8.66
C HIS A 323 4.50 -31.24 -9.31
N SER A 324 5.32 -30.55 -8.51
CA SER A 324 6.26 -29.55 -9.02
C SER A 324 7.55 -30.17 -9.60
N ALA A 325 8.00 -31.31 -9.13
CA ALA A 325 9.26 -31.91 -9.54
C ALA A 325 9.42 -32.09 -11.07
N PRO A 326 8.43 -32.63 -11.81
CA PRO A 326 8.52 -32.75 -13.26
C PRO A 326 8.59 -31.39 -13.97
N ILE A 327 7.87 -30.40 -13.43
CA ILE A 327 7.84 -29.02 -13.99
C ILE A 327 9.17 -28.31 -13.72
N ASP A 328 9.70 -28.45 -12.49
CA ASP A 328 10.99 -27.87 -12.11
C ASP A 328 12.16 -28.44 -12.92
N ALA A 329 12.10 -29.69 -13.32
CA ALA A 329 13.11 -30.32 -14.19
C ALA A 329 13.20 -29.61 -15.56
N LEU A 330 12.11 -29.04 -16.04
CA LEU A 330 12.05 -28.32 -17.31
C LEU A 330 12.48 -26.84 -17.20
N ARG A 331 12.74 -26.34 -15.99
CA ARG A 331 13.08 -24.93 -15.75
C ARG A 331 14.33 -24.49 -16.51
N ASN A 332 15.30 -25.37 -16.67
CA ASN A 332 16.58 -25.15 -17.34
C ASN A 332 16.65 -25.81 -18.73
N ALA A 333 15.57 -26.42 -19.18
CA ALA A 333 15.47 -26.91 -20.54
C ALA A 333 15.42 -25.71 -21.50
N GLY A 334 16.40 -25.62 -22.40
CA GLY A 334 16.57 -24.54 -23.36
C GLY A 334 15.51 -24.52 -24.48
#